data_81beaae5fbdb2fed07bae0ea51881832
#
_entry.id   81beaae5fbdb2fed07bae0ea51881832
#
_cell.length_a   1.000
_cell.length_b   1.000
_cell.length_c   1.000
_cell.angle_alpha   90.00
_cell.angle_beta   90.00
_cell.angle_gamma   90.00
#
_symmetry.space_group_name_H-M   'P 1'
#
loop_
_entity.id
_entity.type
_entity.pdbx_description
1 polymer ?
#
loop_
_entity_poly.entity_id
_entity_poly.type
_entity_poly.pdbx_seq_one_letter_code
_entity_poly.pdbx_strand_id
1 'polypeptide(L)'
;MPLGNVHITPQLVQAVRDAVDIIAIASDHTRLRKAGRRYQGLCPIHKEKSPSFSVDPTQGLFYCFGCGAGGDAIKLHMLTTGDDFPAAIENLAMRYGIPLPSRTEARFAGGKPEADIEGALQAAADYFKDQLRKSAFARAYLDEKRHILPELVDRFGLGYAPDGFENLLPALRARVPLADLEAAGLIGRSEKSGSPYDRFRHRLMFPIHNAAGRLVGFGGRALGDDKAKYVNTSETDRFHKGNLLYGLHLAKREIRESGRAILCEGYFDVIGTVACGLEGAVAGMGTALTPEQTKLLGRYTEEVVVAYDGDSAGENAFRRALPLLLAERLGVRRARFPGSHDPDSLRLEAGEETVRAAIEGAEDAVAAELDRVIPEGAARDPRLQAKAATDVGELLRPIPDAILRFSYSRLAAERLGIPVEMLARRVGGGSGGERAERTPSGGPGRSEGPSPLATGGGLATAPPSLIRSLEEQVLDLLLREEGRGQLPAPEALPPPAVFLDVECRNIYEAFCALYTGARTPPDFQTLKSRLGEGDATVARLAKIMLEREVTSGRIALPESLDKLTDRWRRQRIKELHGEINEAQRRGNDALRDRLVDEKTRLSRSVHRGSRPGGNPGPG
;
A
#
# COMPACT_ATOMS: atom_id res chain seq x y z
N MET A 1 21.97 -20.12 -11.05
CA MET A 1 22.63 -20.33 -9.75
C MET A 1 21.81 -19.58 -8.72
N PRO A 2 21.27 -20.19 -7.69
CA PRO A 2 20.56 -19.46 -6.62
C PRO A 2 21.63 -18.68 -5.82
N LEU A 3 21.49 -17.36 -5.84
CA LEU A 3 22.37 -16.40 -5.17
C LEU A 3 21.75 -16.11 -3.79
N GLY A 4 22.00 -16.96 -2.82
CA GLY A 4 21.60 -16.73 -1.45
C GLY A 4 22.84 -16.62 -0.57
N ASN A 5 23.01 -15.51 0.11
CA ASN A 5 23.88 -15.32 1.30
C ASN A 5 24.75 -14.05 1.29
N VAL A 6 24.16 -12.90 0.96
CA VAL A 6 24.85 -11.61 1.10
C VAL A 6 24.41 -10.92 2.39
N HIS A 7 25.38 -10.49 3.20
CA HIS A 7 25.12 -9.63 4.36
C HIS A 7 24.98 -8.18 3.89
N ILE A 8 23.79 -7.60 4.06
CA ILE A 8 23.51 -6.22 3.67
C ILE A 8 24.04 -5.27 4.76
N THR A 9 25.24 -4.74 4.54
CA THR A 9 25.83 -3.74 5.43
C THR A 9 25.46 -2.32 4.99
N PRO A 10 25.46 -1.32 5.89
CA PRO A 10 25.29 0.09 5.51
C PRO A 10 26.28 0.54 4.43
N GLN A 11 27.52 0.01 4.47
CA GLN A 11 28.55 0.29 3.49
C GLN A 11 28.22 -0.28 2.10
N LEU A 12 27.67 -1.51 2.04
CA LEU A 12 27.22 -2.10 0.78
C LEU A 12 26.04 -1.30 0.20
N VAL A 13 25.07 -0.92 1.03
CA VAL A 13 23.96 -0.07 0.60
C VAL A 13 24.45 1.26 0.04
N GLN A 14 25.43 1.88 0.70
CA GLN A 14 26.00 3.13 0.23
C GLN A 14 26.77 2.93 -1.09
N ALA A 15 27.58 1.89 -1.20
CA ALA A 15 28.30 1.57 -2.43
C ALA A 15 27.35 1.32 -3.62
N VAL A 16 26.22 0.65 -3.37
CA VAL A 16 25.17 0.46 -4.40
C VAL A 16 24.55 1.81 -4.79
N ARG A 17 24.20 2.67 -3.82
CA ARG A 17 23.65 4.00 -4.11
C ARG A 17 24.59 4.86 -4.95
N ASP A 18 25.87 4.83 -4.66
CA ASP A 18 26.87 5.64 -5.33
C ASP A 18 27.14 5.16 -6.76
N ALA A 19 26.98 3.86 -7.03
CA ALA A 19 27.27 3.25 -8.32
C ALA A 19 26.07 3.20 -9.27
N VAL A 20 24.84 3.23 -8.75
CA VAL A 20 23.63 2.97 -9.55
C VAL A 20 23.21 4.22 -10.33
N ASP A 21 23.14 4.09 -11.66
CA ASP A 21 22.52 5.10 -12.53
C ASP A 21 21.01 4.90 -12.62
N ILE A 22 20.25 5.82 -12.04
CA ILE A 22 18.78 5.80 -12.04
C ILE A 22 18.20 5.87 -13.46
N ILE A 23 18.89 6.53 -14.42
CA ILE A 23 18.45 6.57 -15.81
C ILE A 23 18.58 5.19 -16.45
N ALA A 24 19.67 4.46 -16.17
CA ALA A 24 19.84 3.10 -16.66
C ALA A 24 18.76 2.17 -16.13
N ILE A 25 18.44 2.24 -14.81
CA ILE A 25 17.36 1.44 -14.20
C ILE A 25 16.00 1.78 -14.82
N ALA A 26 15.69 3.06 -14.98
CA ALA A 26 14.41 3.46 -15.55
C ALA A 26 14.29 3.05 -17.03
N SER A 27 15.40 3.14 -17.80
CA SER A 27 15.42 2.82 -19.22
C SER A 27 15.23 1.35 -19.54
N ASP A 28 15.48 0.45 -18.58
CA ASP A 28 15.16 -0.98 -18.72
C ASP A 28 13.65 -1.23 -18.88
N HIS A 29 12.82 -0.32 -18.37
CA HIS A 29 11.39 -0.51 -18.23
C HIS A 29 10.56 0.48 -19.05
N THR A 30 11.12 1.65 -19.41
CA THR A 30 10.39 2.68 -20.16
C THR A 30 11.32 3.52 -21.04
N ARG A 31 10.75 4.10 -22.10
CA ARG A 31 11.49 5.03 -22.95
C ARG A 31 11.48 6.43 -22.34
N LEU A 32 12.66 6.93 -22.01
CA LEU A 32 12.84 8.25 -21.44
C LEU A 32 13.18 9.29 -22.53
N ARG A 33 12.62 10.48 -22.42
CA ARG A 33 12.96 11.65 -23.25
C ARG A 33 13.51 12.74 -22.35
N LYS A 34 14.58 13.39 -22.78
CA LYS A 34 15.17 14.52 -22.03
C LYS A 34 14.24 15.72 -22.07
N ALA A 35 13.93 16.27 -20.89
CA ALA A 35 13.10 17.46 -20.68
C ALA A 35 13.84 18.42 -19.74
N GLY A 36 14.64 19.32 -20.30
CA GLY A 36 15.54 20.21 -19.56
C GLY A 36 16.65 19.41 -18.86
N ARG A 37 16.75 19.55 -17.54
CA ARG A 37 17.72 18.81 -16.70
C ARG A 37 17.26 17.41 -16.35
N ARG A 38 16.00 17.06 -16.63
CA ARG A 38 15.34 15.80 -16.25
C ARG A 38 15.02 14.94 -17.44
N TYR A 39 14.56 13.75 -17.15
CA TYR A 39 14.02 12.81 -18.12
C TYR A 39 12.57 12.51 -17.79
N GLN A 40 11.74 12.38 -18.82
CA GLN A 40 10.32 12.05 -18.68
C GLN A 40 9.95 10.87 -19.58
N GLY A 41 8.99 10.08 -19.13
CA GLY A 41 8.46 8.92 -19.86
C GLY A 41 7.13 8.45 -19.30
N LEU A 42 6.63 7.36 -19.88
CA LEU A 42 5.52 6.63 -19.28
C LEU A 42 5.99 5.92 -18.01
N CYS A 43 5.13 5.86 -17.02
CA CYS A 43 5.49 5.24 -15.74
C CYS A 43 5.68 3.72 -15.89
N PRO A 44 6.80 3.16 -15.41
CA PRO A 44 7.02 1.71 -15.44
C PRO A 44 6.28 0.95 -14.32
N ILE A 45 5.65 1.69 -13.39
CA ILE A 45 5.03 1.16 -12.18
C ILE A 45 3.52 0.98 -12.37
N HIS A 46 2.88 1.87 -13.15
CA HIS A 46 1.46 1.79 -13.50
C HIS A 46 1.24 2.05 -14.98
N LYS A 47 0.11 1.59 -15.53
CA LYS A 47 -0.24 1.82 -16.94
C LYS A 47 -0.79 3.23 -17.13
N GLU A 48 -0.27 3.96 -18.11
CA GLU A 48 -0.73 5.31 -18.48
C GLU A 48 -0.52 5.58 -19.97
N LYS A 49 -1.28 6.54 -20.52
CA LYS A 49 -1.19 6.94 -21.94
C LYS A 49 -0.40 8.24 -22.15
N SER A 50 -0.21 9.02 -21.10
CA SER A 50 0.52 10.30 -21.12
C SER A 50 1.69 10.24 -20.15
N PRO A 51 2.88 10.78 -20.53
CA PRO A 51 4.06 10.75 -19.66
C PRO A 51 3.83 11.50 -18.35
N SER A 52 3.88 10.78 -17.22
CA SER A 52 3.81 11.35 -15.87
C SER A 52 5.01 10.99 -15.00
N PHE A 53 5.90 10.15 -15.51
CA PHE A 53 7.09 9.69 -14.80
C PHE A 53 8.27 10.62 -15.08
N SER A 54 8.86 11.19 -14.02
CA SER A 54 9.99 12.11 -14.08
C SER A 54 11.18 11.58 -13.31
N VAL A 55 12.38 11.69 -13.90
CA VAL A 55 13.65 11.26 -13.29
C VAL A 55 14.63 12.42 -13.32
N ASP A 56 15.25 12.71 -12.18
CA ASP A 56 16.34 13.67 -12.04
C ASP A 56 17.66 12.92 -11.80
N PRO A 57 18.55 12.85 -12.80
CA PRO A 57 19.81 12.14 -12.67
C PRO A 57 20.78 12.83 -11.69
N THR A 58 20.68 14.14 -11.52
CA THR A 58 21.57 14.91 -10.64
C THR A 58 21.28 14.63 -9.16
N GLN A 59 19.99 14.44 -8.85
CA GLN A 59 19.55 14.10 -7.50
C GLN A 59 19.41 12.59 -7.27
N GLY A 60 19.48 11.77 -8.32
CA GLY A 60 19.25 10.33 -8.25
C GLY A 60 17.83 9.95 -7.83
N LEU A 61 16.83 10.79 -8.19
CA LEU A 61 15.44 10.66 -7.78
C LEU A 61 14.50 10.45 -8.94
N PHE A 62 13.41 9.71 -8.69
CA PHE A 62 12.25 9.68 -9.57
C PHE A 62 10.96 10.04 -8.83
N TYR A 63 9.98 10.49 -9.58
CA TYR A 63 8.60 10.65 -9.12
C TYR A 63 7.62 10.48 -10.29
N CYS A 64 6.51 9.79 -10.05
CA CYS A 64 5.42 9.66 -10.99
C CYS A 64 4.24 10.52 -10.53
N PHE A 65 3.86 11.52 -11.32
CA PHE A 65 2.73 12.41 -11.02
C PHE A 65 1.36 11.74 -11.24
N GLY A 66 1.31 10.56 -11.87
CA GLY A 66 0.09 9.77 -12.06
C GLY A 66 -0.26 8.91 -10.84
N CYS A 67 0.69 8.06 -10.38
CA CYS A 67 0.44 7.13 -9.27
C CYS A 67 1.05 7.57 -7.92
N GLY A 68 1.79 8.68 -7.87
CA GLY A 68 2.40 9.18 -6.64
C GLY A 68 3.65 8.41 -6.17
N ALA A 69 4.10 7.39 -6.91
CA ALA A 69 5.32 6.65 -6.56
C ALA A 69 6.56 7.53 -6.73
N GLY A 70 7.47 7.50 -5.76
CA GLY A 70 8.71 8.27 -5.81
C GLY A 70 9.78 7.68 -4.90
N GLY A 71 11.05 8.07 -5.14
CA GLY A 71 12.20 7.61 -4.37
C GLY A 71 13.50 7.65 -5.14
N ASP A 72 14.49 6.86 -4.66
CA ASP A 72 15.81 6.69 -5.30
C ASP A 72 15.84 5.50 -6.29
N ALA A 73 16.99 5.22 -6.86
CA ALA A 73 17.20 4.15 -7.83
C ALA A 73 16.91 2.75 -7.25
N ILE A 74 17.23 2.51 -5.97
CA ILE A 74 16.94 1.24 -5.28
C ILE A 74 15.44 1.06 -5.19
N LYS A 75 14.71 2.10 -4.76
CA LYS A 75 13.25 2.05 -4.68
C LYS A 75 12.60 1.85 -6.04
N LEU A 76 13.12 2.49 -7.10
CA LEU A 76 12.65 2.28 -8.46
C LEU A 76 12.82 0.81 -8.88
N HIS A 77 14.00 0.24 -8.63
CA HIS A 77 14.26 -1.17 -8.92
C HIS A 77 13.26 -2.08 -8.18
N MET A 78 13.09 -1.89 -6.86
CA MET A 78 12.11 -2.65 -6.06
C MET A 78 10.69 -2.58 -6.63
N LEU A 79 10.24 -1.39 -7.05
CA LEU A 79 8.90 -1.19 -7.58
C LEU A 79 8.69 -1.80 -8.98
N THR A 80 9.75 -1.85 -9.80
CA THR A 80 9.66 -2.38 -11.17
C THR A 80 9.88 -3.89 -11.26
N THR A 81 10.71 -4.46 -10.38
CA THR A 81 11.01 -5.91 -10.36
C THR A 81 10.14 -6.68 -9.39
N GLY A 82 9.65 -6.02 -8.32
CA GLY A 82 8.98 -6.67 -7.19
C GLY A 82 9.95 -7.24 -6.15
N ASP A 83 11.24 -6.90 -6.24
CA ASP A 83 12.25 -7.31 -5.26
C ASP A 83 11.99 -6.65 -3.90
N ASP A 84 12.29 -7.35 -2.82
CA ASP A 84 12.46 -6.74 -1.51
C ASP A 84 13.80 -5.98 -1.43
N PHE A 85 14.01 -5.20 -0.37
CA PHE A 85 15.21 -4.38 -0.25
C PHE A 85 16.53 -5.19 -0.30
N PRO A 86 16.69 -6.32 0.40
CA PRO A 86 17.86 -7.17 0.27
C PRO A 86 18.10 -7.67 -1.16
N ALA A 87 17.05 -8.17 -1.83
CA ALA A 87 17.14 -8.64 -3.21
C ALA A 87 17.55 -7.53 -4.17
N ALA A 88 16.98 -6.34 -4.00
CA ALA A 88 17.32 -5.19 -4.82
C ALA A 88 18.80 -4.79 -4.66
N ILE A 89 19.32 -4.77 -3.42
CA ILE A 89 20.74 -4.49 -3.17
C ILE A 89 21.64 -5.54 -3.82
N GLU A 90 21.33 -6.84 -3.67
CA GLU A 90 22.12 -7.91 -4.29
C GLU A 90 22.11 -7.82 -5.82
N ASN A 91 20.93 -7.67 -6.42
CA ASN A 91 20.78 -7.60 -7.87
C ASN A 91 21.50 -6.37 -8.45
N LEU A 92 21.36 -5.22 -7.79
CA LEU A 92 22.06 -4.00 -8.20
C LEU A 92 23.57 -4.11 -7.99
N ALA A 93 24.04 -4.65 -6.86
CA ALA A 93 25.46 -4.87 -6.61
C ALA A 93 26.09 -5.76 -7.69
N MET A 94 25.44 -6.86 -8.07
CA MET A 94 25.91 -7.72 -9.15
C MET A 94 25.93 -7.00 -10.50
N ARG A 95 24.86 -6.26 -10.82
CA ARG A 95 24.76 -5.52 -12.09
C ARG A 95 25.88 -4.48 -12.24
N TYR A 96 26.25 -3.83 -11.15
CA TYR A 96 27.27 -2.78 -11.16
C TYR A 96 28.66 -3.27 -10.71
N GLY A 97 28.85 -4.59 -10.57
CA GLY A 97 30.16 -5.19 -10.25
C GLY A 97 30.68 -4.85 -8.84
N ILE A 98 29.76 -4.55 -7.91
CA ILE A 98 30.11 -4.26 -6.52
C ILE A 98 30.35 -5.59 -5.80
N PRO A 99 31.51 -5.79 -5.14
CA PRO A 99 31.78 -7.01 -4.41
C PRO A 99 30.75 -7.24 -3.30
N LEU A 100 30.11 -8.40 -3.33
CA LEU A 100 29.19 -8.82 -2.28
C LEU A 100 30.00 -9.50 -1.18
N PRO A 101 29.98 -9.01 0.08
CA PRO A 101 30.68 -9.66 1.18
C PRO A 101 30.13 -11.08 1.40
N SER A 102 31.01 -12.08 1.47
CA SER A 102 30.60 -13.42 1.79
C SER A 102 30.12 -13.47 3.25
N ARG A 103 29.06 -14.24 3.51
CA ARG A 103 28.49 -14.40 4.87
C ARG A 103 29.48 -14.98 5.88
N THR A 104 30.48 -15.70 5.41
CA THR A 104 31.56 -16.24 6.23
C THR A 104 32.46 -15.13 6.77
N GLU A 105 32.74 -14.08 5.97
CA GLU A 105 33.53 -12.92 6.42
C GLU A 105 32.75 -12.01 7.38
N ALA A 106 31.45 -11.86 7.20
CA ALA A 106 30.59 -11.07 8.08
C ALA A 106 30.41 -11.70 9.48
N ARG A 107 30.42 -13.04 9.58
CA ARG A 107 30.38 -13.76 10.88
C ARG A 107 31.58 -13.46 11.80
N PHE A 108 32.69 -13.01 11.24
CA PHE A 108 33.92 -12.72 11.99
C PHE A 108 34.12 -11.22 12.28
N ALA A 109 33.22 -10.33 11.81
CA ALA A 109 33.33 -8.89 11.98
C ALA A 109 32.73 -8.33 13.30
N GLY A 110 32.59 -9.13 14.35
CA GLY A 110 32.33 -8.65 15.73
C GLY A 110 30.88 -8.36 16.13
N GLY A 111 29.89 -8.78 15.31
CA GLY A 111 28.47 -8.75 15.68
C GLY A 111 27.96 -10.12 16.16
N LYS A 112 26.83 -10.17 16.92
CA LYS A 112 26.09 -11.43 17.10
C LYS A 112 25.76 -12.00 15.72
N PRO A 113 26.05 -13.31 15.44
CA PRO A 113 25.75 -13.89 14.13
C PRO A 113 24.25 -13.78 13.86
N GLU A 114 23.90 -13.11 12.77
CA GLU A 114 22.51 -13.03 12.30
C GLU A 114 22.07 -14.42 11.82
N ALA A 115 20.85 -14.81 12.17
CA ALA A 115 20.32 -16.14 11.85
C ALA A 115 20.15 -16.33 10.32
N ASP A 116 20.59 -17.52 9.82
CA ASP A 116 20.39 -17.89 8.42
C ASP A 116 18.98 -18.42 8.17
N ILE A 117 18.01 -17.52 8.16
CA ILE A 117 16.60 -17.86 7.94
C ILE A 117 16.41 -18.49 6.55
N GLU A 118 17.04 -17.94 5.51
CA GLU A 118 16.87 -18.41 4.13
C GLU A 118 17.45 -19.81 3.92
N GLY A 119 18.67 -20.04 4.40
CA GLY A 119 19.26 -21.38 4.36
C GLY A 119 18.48 -22.42 5.16
N ALA A 120 17.92 -22.02 6.32
CA ALA A 120 17.07 -22.89 7.14
C ALA A 120 15.74 -23.23 6.41
N LEU A 121 15.08 -22.24 5.79
CA LEU A 121 13.85 -22.47 5.02
C LEU A 121 14.09 -23.36 3.80
N GLN A 122 15.19 -23.14 3.05
CA GLN A 122 15.52 -23.98 1.90
C GLN A 122 15.82 -25.43 2.32
N ALA A 123 16.60 -25.64 3.38
CA ALA A 123 16.87 -26.97 3.90
C ALA A 123 15.59 -27.68 4.36
N ALA A 124 14.65 -26.95 4.97
CA ALA A 124 13.35 -27.49 5.34
C ALA A 124 12.48 -27.82 4.13
N ALA A 125 12.48 -26.98 3.09
CA ALA A 125 11.74 -27.26 1.85
C ALA A 125 12.22 -28.55 1.20
N ASP A 126 13.53 -28.74 1.08
CA ASP A 126 14.13 -29.94 0.52
C ASP A 126 13.77 -31.18 1.36
N TYR A 127 13.83 -31.05 2.70
CA TYR A 127 13.40 -32.10 3.61
C TYR A 127 11.92 -32.46 3.42
N PHE A 128 11.01 -31.50 3.41
CA PHE A 128 9.58 -31.76 3.26
C PHE A 128 9.24 -32.37 1.90
N LYS A 129 9.90 -31.95 0.82
CA LYS A 129 9.77 -32.56 -0.52
C LYS A 129 10.21 -34.03 -0.50
N ASP A 130 11.34 -34.32 0.14
CA ASP A 130 11.83 -35.71 0.26
C ASP A 130 10.87 -36.57 1.10
N GLN A 131 10.31 -36.03 2.20
CA GLN A 131 9.31 -36.73 3.01
C GLN A 131 8.01 -36.99 2.24
N LEU A 132 7.54 -36.04 1.37
CA LEU A 132 6.40 -36.28 0.51
C LEU A 132 6.65 -37.42 -0.48
N ARG A 133 7.84 -37.49 -1.08
CA ARG A 133 8.23 -38.60 -1.98
C ARG A 133 8.20 -39.95 -1.28
N LYS A 134 8.57 -40.00 -0.01
CA LYS A 134 8.61 -41.23 0.81
C LYS A 134 7.25 -41.65 1.37
N SER A 135 6.34 -40.69 1.62
CA SER A 135 5.04 -40.95 2.22
C SER A 135 3.98 -41.34 1.19
N ALA A 136 3.66 -42.65 1.13
CA ALA A 136 2.56 -43.12 0.29
C ALA A 136 1.21 -42.48 0.69
N PHE A 137 1.00 -42.28 2.00
CA PHE A 137 -0.21 -41.62 2.53
C PHE A 137 -0.39 -40.18 2.03
N ALA A 138 0.67 -39.38 2.14
CA ALA A 138 0.58 -37.97 1.70
C ALA A 138 0.44 -37.84 0.17
N ARG A 139 1.08 -38.75 -0.58
CA ARG A 139 0.91 -38.80 -2.06
C ARG A 139 -0.51 -39.22 -2.45
N ALA A 140 -1.04 -40.28 -1.82
CA ALA A 140 -2.43 -40.71 -2.07
C ALA A 140 -3.45 -39.58 -1.74
N TYR A 141 -3.18 -38.76 -0.71
CA TYR A 141 -4.02 -37.61 -0.42
C TYR A 141 -4.05 -36.59 -1.58
N LEU A 142 -2.90 -36.29 -2.18
CA LEU A 142 -2.82 -35.37 -3.33
C LEU A 142 -3.42 -35.96 -4.60
N ASP A 143 -3.16 -37.24 -4.87
CA ASP A 143 -3.60 -37.93 -6.08
C ASP A 143 -5.09 -38.33 -6.00
N GLU A 144 -5.49 -39.11 -4.99
CA GLU A 144 -6.83 -39.71 -4.91
C GLU A 144 -7.90 -38.77 -4.35
N LYS A 145 -7.53 -37.85 -3.43
CA LYS A 145 -8.51 -36.93 -2.81
C LYS A 145 -8.50 -35.54 -3.39
N ARG A 146 -7.38 -35.10 -3.95
CA ARG A 146 -7.24 -33.74 -4.50
C ARG A 146 -7.05 -33.71 -6.00
N HIS A 147 -6.76 -34.86 -6.63
CA HIS A 147 -6.51 -34.94 -8.08
C HIS A 147 -5.52 -33.87 -8.56
N ILE A 148 -4.41 -33.69 -7.82
CA ILE A 148 -3.36 -32.74 -8.15
C ILE A 148 -2.26 -33.49 -8.91
N LEU A 149 -2.01 -33.07 -10.13
CA LEU A 149 -1.00 -33.66 -11.00
C LEU A 149 0.42 -33.46 -10.42
N PRO A 150 1.33 -34.43 -10.63
CA PRO A 150 2.72 -34.36 -10.15
C PRO A 150 3.44 -33.06 -10.58
N GLU A 151 3.15 -32.54 -11.77
CA GLU A 151 3.72 -31.32 -12.31
C GLU A 151 3.35 -30.10 -11.43
N LEU A 152 2.12 -30.06 -10.93
CA LEU A 152 1.67 -29.01 -10.01
C LEU A 152 2.26 -29.18 -8.62
N VAL A 153 2.42 -30.42 -8.14
CA VAL A 153 3.11 -30.71 -6.88
C VAL A 153 4.53 -30.16 -6.91
N ASP A 154 5.27 -30.43 -8.00
CA ASP A 154 6.63 -29.94 -8.18
C ASP A 154 6.68 -28.41 -8.39
N ARG A 155 5.78 -27.87 -9.21
CA ARG A 155 5.68 -26.42 -9.51
C ARG A 155 5.43 -25.57 -8.26
N PHE A 156 4.50 -26.01 -7.41
CA PHE A 156 4.20 -25.34 -6.14
C PHE A 156 5.15 -25.75 -5.02
N GLY A 157 6.02 -26.73 -5.27
CA GLY A 157 7.02 -27.20 -4.32
C GLY A 157 6.44 -27.87 -3.08
N LEU A 158 5.30 -28.53 -3.22
CA LEU A 158 4.60 -29.15 -2.09
C LEU A 158 5.48 -30.17 -1.37
N GLY A 159 5.28 -30.30 -0.06
CA GLY A 159 6.02 -31.19 0.80
C GLY A 159 5.13 -31.86 1.86
N TYR A 160 5.74 -32.67 2.71
CA TYR A 160 5.06 -33.30 3.84
C TYR A 160 5.90 -33.20 5.10
N ALA A 161 5.30 -32.75 6.19
CA ALA A 161 5.86 -32.80 7.52
C ALA A 161 5.35 -34.07 8.22
N PRO A 162 6.22 -35.04 8.54
CA PRO A 162 5.83 -36.30 9.20
C PRO A 162 5.17 -36.08 10.56
N ASP A 163 4.43 -37.06 11.03
CA ASP A 163 3.89 -37.05 12.38
C ASP A 163 4.99 -37.17 13.42
N GLY A 164 4.80 -36.50 14.58
CA GLY A 164 5.75 -36.51 15.69
C GLY A 164 6.43 -35.14 15.91
N PHE A 165 6.98 -34.98 17.09
CA PHE A 165 7.54 -33.70 17.57
C PHE A 165 9.00 -33.47 17.19
N GLU A 166 9.71 -34.52 16.74
CA GLU A 166 11.17 -34.52 16.54
C GLU A 166 11.53 -35.26 15.24
N ASN A 167 11.17 -34.69 14.08
CA ASN A 167 11.51 -35.22 12.76
C ASN A 167 12.45 -34.29 12.00
N LEU A 168 12.04 -33.01 11.86
CA LEU A 168 12.78 -31.98 11.13
C LEU A 168 14.10 -31.63 11.83
N LEU A 169 14.02 -31.35 13.15
CA LEU A 169 15.19 -30.95 13.93
C LEU A 169 16.33 -31.96 13.89
N PRO A 170 16.13 -33.28 14.17
CA PRO A 170 17.20 -34.25 14.05
C PRO A 170 17.77 -34.39 12.64
N ALA A 171 16.93 -34.26 11.61
CA ALA A 171 17.34 -34.33 10.21
C ALA A 171 18.24 -33.18 9.76
N LEU A 172 18.01 -31.98 10.30
CA LEU A 172 18.68 -30.75 9.86
C LEU A 172 19.80 -30.25 10.79
N ARG A 173 19.80 -30.60 12.08
CA ARG A 173 20.72 -30.07 13.10
C ARG A 173 22.21 -30.20 12.79
N ALA A 174 22.58 -31.16 11.95
CA ALA A 174 23.98 -31.34 11.54
C ALA A 174 24.44 -30.28 10.51
N ARG A 175 23.48 -29.61 9.82
CA ARG A 175 23.75 -28.67 8.73
C ARG A 175 23.22 -27.27 9.02
N VAL A 176 22.16 -27.14 9.84
CA VAL A 176 21.49 -25.89 10.15
C VAL A 176 21.48 -25.70 11.67
N PRO A 177 22.00 -24.58 12.19
CA PRO A 177 21.94 -24.26 13.62
C PRO A 177 20.50 -24.19 14.13
N LEU A 178 20.27 -24.61 15.38
CA LEU A 178 18.95 -24.54 16.00
C LEU A 178 18.39 -23.12 16.03
N ALA A 179 19.24 -22.14 16.29
CA ALA A 179 18.84 -20.73 16.31
C ALA A 179 18.28 -20.27 14.96
N ASP A 180 18.83 -20.75 13.84
CA ASP A 180 18.37 -20.42 12.49
C ASP A 180 17.01 -21.09 12.20
N LEU A 181 16.81 -22.33 12.67
CA LEU A 181 15.52 -23.04 12.56
C LEU A 181 14.42 -22.38 13.41
N GLU A 182 14.77 -21.88 14.59
CA GLU A 182 13.85 -21.12 15.45
C GLU A 182 13.50 -19.76 14.83
N ALA A 183 14.51 -19.03 14.35
CA ALA A 183 14.30 -17.75 13.67
C ALA A 183 13.47 -17.88 12.38
N ALA A 184 13.60 -19.02 11.67
CA ALA A 184 12.78 -19.35 10.51
C ALA A 184 11.34 -19.79 10.88
N GLY A 185 11.01 -19.89 12.17
CA GLY A 185 9.69 -20.32 12.65
C GLY A 185 9.37 -21.80 12.35
N LEU A 186 10.38 -22.63 12.16
CA LEU A 186 10.26 -24.07 11.89
C LEU A 186 10.21 -24.90 13.17
N ILE A 187 10.92 -24.44 14.20
CA ILE A 187 11.02 -25.05 15.52
C ILE A 187 10.38 -24.12 16.55
N GLY A 188 9.54 -24.68 17.40
CA GLY A 188 8.98 -24.01 18.58
C GLY A 188 9.66 -24.46 19.86
N ARG A 189 9.40 -23.77 20.98
CA ARG A 189 9.78 -24.19 22.33
C ARG A 189 8.57 -24.48 23.18
N SER A 190 8.61 -25.60 23.90
CA SER A 190 7.56 -25.97 24.84
C SER A 190 7.55 -24.98 26.01
N GLU A 191 6.41 -24.40 26.32
CA GLU A 191 6.23 -23.49 27.48
C GLU A 191 6.53 -24.20 28.82
N LYS A 192 6.31 -25.51 28.89
CA LYS A 192 6.48 -26.30 30.13
C LYS A 192 7.91 -26.73 30.36
N SER A 193 8.60 -27.18 29.32
CA SER A 193 9.95 -27.81 29.44
C SER A 193 11.06 -26.96 28.80
N GLY A 194 10.74 -25.95 28.00
CA GLY A 194 11.72 -25.23 27.20
C GLY A 194 12.30 -26.02 26.03
N SER A 195 11.92 -27.32 25.89
CA SER A 195 12.45 -28.20 24.85
C SER A 195 12.01 -27.76 23.44
N PRO A 196 12.91 -27.80 22.45
CA PRO A 196 12.57 -27.55 21.07
C PRO A 196 11.67 -28.64 20.50
N TYR A 197 10.75 -28.28 19.61
CA TYR A 197 9.86 -29.22 18.91
C TYR A 197 9.55 -28.73 17.49
N ASP A 198 9.28 -29.69 16.60
CA ASP A 198 8.86 -29.38 15.22
C ASP A 198 7.48 -28.70 15.20
N ARG A 199 7.41 -27.50 14.63
CA ARG A 199 6.16 -26.72 14.57
C ARG A 199 5.13 -27.37 13.65
N PHE A 200 5.58 -27.92 12.53
CA PHE A 200 4.73 -28.59 11.55
C PHE A 200 4.80 -30.11 11.75
N ARG A 201 3.66 -30.74 11.99
CA ARG A 201 3.53 -32.17 12.28
C ARG A 201 2.31 -32.72 11.58
N HIS A 202 2.45 -33.86 10.90
CA HIS A 202 1.41 -34.53 10.14
C HIS A 202 0.65 -33.60 9.20
N ARG A 203 1.41 -32.80 8.42
CA ARG A 203 0.85 -31.74 7.56
C ARG A 203 1.40 -31.81 6.15
N LEU A 204 0.51 -31.56 5.17
CA LEU A 204 0.94 -31.19 3.83
C LEU A 204 1.48 -29.76 3.88
N MET A 205 2.66 -29.56 3.29
CA MET A 205 3.41 -28.31 3.36
C MET A 205 3.32 -27.52 2.06
N PHE A 206 3.05 -26.24 2.18
CA PHE A 206 2.94 -25.26 1.10
C PHE A 206 4.04 -24.22 1.30
N PRO A 207 5.12 -24.23 0.48
CA PRO A 207 6.11 -23.16 0.54
C PRO A 207 5.50 -21.84 0.16
N ILE A 208 5.77 -20.81 0.96
CA ILE A 208 5.29 -19.44 0.73
C ILE A 208 6.44 -18.60 0.25
N HIS A 209 6.29 -18.01 -0.92
CA HIS A 209 7.29 -17.14 -1.55
C HIS A 209 6.80 -15.70 -1.58
N ASN A 210 7.73 -14.75 -1.46
CA ASN A 210 7.43 -13.36 -1.75
C ASN A 210 7.28 -13.12 -3.26
N ALA A 211 6.92 -11.90 -3.67
CA ALA A 211 6.74 -11.57 -5.09
C ALA A 211 8.02 -11.75 -5.94
N ALA A 212 9.21 -11.65 -5.32
CA ALA A 212 10.49 -11.90 -5.98
C ALA A 212 10.77 -13.42 -6.21
N GLY A 213 10.01 -14.30 -5.57
CA GLY A 213 10.20 -15.76 -5.63
C GLY A 213 11.12 -16.30 -4.54
N ARG A 214 11.49 -15.53 -3.53
CA ARG A 214 12.25 -16.02 -2.37
C ARG A 214 11.32 -16.74 -1.40
N LEU A 215 11.74 -17.90 -0.90
CA LEU A 215 11.03 -18.65 0.13
C LEU A 215 11.10 -17.89 1.46
N VAL A 216 9.93 -17.58 2.04
CA VAL A 216 9.83 -16.77 3.28
C VAL A 216 9.14 -17.51 4.43
N GLY A 217 8.50 -18.65 4.15
CA GLY A 217 7.84 -19.45 5.16
C GLY A 217 7.05 -20.62 4.57
N PHE A 218 6.21 -21.21 5.39
CA PHE A 218 5.36 -22.33 5.01
C PHE A 218 3.94 -22.20 5.55
N GLY A 219 2.97 -22.69 4.78
CA GLY A 219 1.67 -23.12 5.25
C GLY A 219 1.66 -24.63 5.46
N GLY A 220 0.93 -25.10 6.46
CA GLY A 220 0.79 -26.53 6.73
C GLY A 220 -0.67 -26.92 6.91
N ARG A 221 -1.22 -27.80 6.05
CA ARG A 221 -2.57 -28.36 6.19
C ARG A 221 -2.53 -29.69 6.92
N ALA A 222 -3.29 -29.84 7.98
CA ALA A 222 -3.43 -31.11 8.70
C ALA A 222 -3.97 -32.23 7.80
N LEU A 223 -3.37 -33.39 7.86
CA LEU A 223 -3.82 -34.62 7.19
C LEU A 223 -4.56 -35.58 8.13
N GLY A 224 -4.62 -35.26 9.43
CA GLY A 224 -5.36 -35.98 10.47
C GLY A 224 -6.33 -35.06 11.21
N ASP A 225 -6.77 -35.47 12.40
CA ASP A 225 -7.80 -34.82 13.22
C ASP A 225 -7.29 -33.66 14.08
N ASP A 226 -6.28 -32.92 13.63
CA ASP A 226 -5.79 -31.72 14.32
C ASP A 226 -6.86 -30.61 14.30
N LYS A 227 -7.10 -29.99 15.45
CA LYS A 227 -8.08 -28.87 15.60
C LYS A 227 -7.79 -27.70 14.65
N ALA A 228 -6.53 -27.43 14.37
CA ALA A 228 -6.12 -26.39 13.44
C ALA A 228 -5.92 -26.98 12.02
N LYS A 229 -6.94 -26.85 11.16
CA LYS A 229 -6.90 -27.31 9.76
C LYS A 229 -5.68 -26.75 9.02
N TYR A 230 -5.38 -25.46 9.20
CA TYR A 230 -4.20 -24.79 8.64
C TYR A 230 -3.37 -24.11 9.73
N VAL A 231 -2.05 -24.21 9.61
CA VAL A 231 -1.06 -23.50 10.44
C VAL A 231 -0.04 -22.88 9.49
N ASN A 232 0.29 -21.62 9.70
CA ASN A 232 1.34 -20.94 8.94
C ASN A 232 2.57 -20.68 9.82
N THR A 233 3.71 -20.41 9.19
CA THR A 233 4.88 -19.84 9.88
C THR A 233 4.44 -18.64 10.73
N SER A 234 5.01 -18.50 11.93
CA SER A 234 4.79 -17.31 12.76
C SER A 234 5.32 -16.06 12.07
N GLU A 235 4.85 -14.89 12.48
CA GLU A 235 5.48 -13.64 12.07
C GLU A 235 6.98 -13.68 12.39
N THR A 236 7.80 -13.35 11.40
CA THR A 236 9.27 -13.24 11.48
C THR A 236 9.70 -11.97 10.77
N ASP A 237 10.98 -11.61 10.85
CA ASP A 237 11.51 -10.45 10.13
C ASP A 237 11.32 -10.55 8.60
N ARG A 238 11.12 -11.75 8.07
CA ARG A 238 10.92 -12.01 6.63
C ARG A 238 9.51 -12.47 6.25
N PHE A 239 8.68 -12.84 7.23
CA PHE A 239 7.35 -13.37 6.99
C PHE A 239 6.29 -12.54 7.70
N HIS A 240 5.63 -11.67 6.93
CA HIS A 240 4.47 -10.88 7.36
C HIS A 240 3.27 -11.27 6.49
N LYS A 241 2.33 -12.04 7.05
CA LYS A 241 1.16 -12.55 6.30
C LYS A 241 0.39 -11.47 5.56
N GLY A 242 0.23 -10.30 6.20
CA GLY A 242 -0.50 -9.18 5.63
C GLY A 242 0.15 -8.55 4.39
N ASN A 243 1.42 -8.88 4.09
CA ASN A 243 2.16 -8.29 2.97
C ASN A 243 2.38 -9.29 1.82
N LEU A 244 1.90 -10.52 1.96
CA LEU A 244 2.18 -11.61 1.04
C LEU A 244 0.89 -12.13 0.40
N LEU A 245 1.01 -12.60 -0.84
CA LEU A 245 -0.05 -13.34 -1.55
C LEU A 245 0.54 -14.66 -2.03
N TYR A 246 -0.08 -15.77 -1.61
CA TYR A 246 0.31 -17.10 -2.06
C TYR A 246 0.12 -17.24 -3.57
N GLY A 247 1.08 -17.86 -4.24
CA GLY A 247 1.05 -18.08 -5.68
C GLY A 247 1.51 -16.89 -6.53
N LEU A 248 1.60 -15.66 -5.97
CA LEU A 248 1.90 -14.46 -6.76
C LEU A 248 3.22 -14.55 -7.55
N HIS A 249 4.27 -15.17 -7.00
CA HIS A 249 5.55 -15.34 -7.70
C HIS A 249 5.43 -16.16 -8.98
N LEU A 250 4.48 -17.12 -9.05
CA LEU A 250 4.16 -17.90 -10.23
C LEU A 250 3.18 -17.17 -11.16
N ALA A 251 2.16 -16.53 -10.59
CA ALA A 251 1.07 -15.90 -11.30
C ALA A 251 1.39 -14.54 -11.92
N LYS A 252 2.39 -13.81 -11.39
CA LYS A 252 2.65 -12.39 -11.73
C LYS A 252 2.85 -12.10 -13.22
N ARG A 253 3.39 -13.06 -13.97
CA ARG A 253 3.58 -12.93 -15.41
C ARG A 253 2.24 -12.97 -16.12
N GLU A 254 1.44 -13.99 -15.86
CA GLU A 254 0.10 -14.15 -16.45
C GLU A 254 -0.82 -12.99 -16.08
N ILE A 255 -0.78 -12.56 -14.80
CA ILE A 255 -1.57 -11.41 -14.34
C ILE A 255 -1.23 -10.15 -15.14
N ARG A 256 0.05 -9.90 -15.45
CA ARG A 256 0.47 -8.75 -16.27
C ARG A 256 0.06 -8.91 -17.75
N GLU A 257 0.18 -10.11 -18.31
CA GLU A 257 -0.14 -10.40 -19.70
C GLU A 257 -1.65 -10.35 -19.94
N SER A 258 -2.46 -10.94 -19.07
CA SER A 258 -3.93 -10.93 -19.14
C SER A 258 -4.56 -9.63 -18.60
N GLY A 259 -3.85 -8.86 -17.76
CA GLY A 259 -4.37 -7.68 -17.08
C GLY A 259 -5.36 -8.01 -15.95
N ARG A 260 -5.42 -9.28 -15.51
CA ARG A 260 -6.43 -9.78 -14.56
C ARG A 260 -5.81 -10.73 -13.53
N ALA A 261 -6.09 -10.53 -12.24
CA ALA A 261 -5.78 -11.45 -11.16
C ALA A 261 -7.03 -12.20 -10.70
N ILE A 262 -6.87 -13.44 -10.25
CA ILE A 262 -7.93 -14.25 -9.64
C ILE A 262 -7.60 -14.39 -8.16
N LEU A 263 -8.40 -13.79 -7.28
CA LEU A 263 -8.19 -13.78 -5.85
C LEU A 263 -9.02 -14.85 -5.16
N CYS A 264 -8.37 -15.90 -4.68
CA CYS A 264 -8.93 -17.02 -3.94
C CYS A 264 -8.75 -16.87 -2.42
N GLU A 265 -9.35 -17.77 -1.61
CA GLU A 265 -9.21 -17.75 -0.15
C GLU A 265 -7.99 -18.53 0.33
N GLY A 266 -7.70 -19.69 -0.23
CA GLY A 266 -6.74 -20.64 0.28
C GLY A 266 -5.76 -21.24 -0.73
N TYR A 267 -4.86 -22.07 -0.20
CA TYR A 267 -3.79 -22.70 -0.97
C TYR A 267 -4.31 -23.65 -2.06
N PHE A 268 -5.28 -24.49 -1.71
CA PHE A 268 -5.85 -25.45 -2.67
C PHE A 268 -6.71 -24.75 -3.73
N ASP A 269 -7.37 -23.64 -3.39
CA ASP A 269 -8.16 -22.90 -4.36
C ASP A 269 -7.27 -22.31 -5.46
N VAL A 270 -6.07 -21.81 -5.06
CA VAL A 270 -5.07 -21.38 -6.05
C VAL A 270 -4.60 -22.53 -6.91
N ILE A 271 -4.21 -23.66 -6.29
CA ILE A 271 -3.71 -24.83 -7.04
C ILE A 271 -4.80 -25.41 -7.95
N GLY A 272 -6.04 -25.52 -7.43
CA GLY A 272 -7.20 -25.99 -8.19
C GLY A 272 -7.58 -25.08 -9.35
N THR A 273 -7.51 -23.76 -9.15
CA THR A 273 -7.74 -22.77 -10.21
C THR A 273 -6.66 -22.86 -11.29
N VAL A 274 -5.38 -23.02 -10.89
CA VAL A 274 -4.27 -23.24 -11.83
C VAL A 274 -4.42 -24.58 -12.56
N ALA A 275 -4.91 -25.64 -11.90
CA ALA A 275 -5.22 -26.92 -12.55
C ALA A 275 -6.27 -26.77 -13.65
N CYS A 276 -7.18 -25.80 -13.54
CA CYS A 276 -8.15 -25.45 -14.59
C CYS A 276 -7.55 -24.60 -15.73
N GLY A 277 -6.23 -24.38 -15.77
CA GLY A 277 -5.55 -23.55 -16.78
C GLY A 277 -5.64 -22.04 -16.52
N LEU A 278 -6.08 -21.61 -15.35
CA LEU A 278 -6.24 -20.21 -14.96
C LEU A 278 -5.04 -19.77 -14.10
N GLU A 279 -3.95 -19.39 -14.76
CA GLU A 279 -2.62 -19.17 -14.21
C GLU A 279 -2.47 -17.90 -13.34
N GLY A 280 -3.46 -16.98 -13.40
CA GLY A 280 -3.45 -15.72 -12.66
C GLY A 280 -3.96 -15.82 -11.21
N ALA A 281 -4.04 -17.03 -10.63
CA ALA A 281 -4.61 -17.25 -9.29
C ALA A 281 -3.63 -16.95 -8.16
N VAL A 282 -4.14 -16.23 -7.14
CA VAL A 282 -3.42 -15.88 -5.90
C VAL A 282 -4.37 -15.96 -4.71
N ALA A 283 -3.84 -16.10 -3.48
CA ALA A 283 -4.68 -16.09 -2.28
C ALA A 283 -4.05 -15.30 -1.13
N GLY A 284 -4.90 -14.79 -0.22
CA GLY A 284 -4.54 -14.47 1.14
C GLY A 284 -4.17 -15.75 1.91
N MET A 285 -3.56 -15.62 3.08
CA MET A 285 -3.07 -16.79 3.82
C MET A 285 -3.85 -17.01 5.12
N GLY A 286 -5.17 -17.25 5.01
CA GLY A 286 -6.05 -17.52 6.15
C GLY A 286 -6.32 -16.29 7.03
N THR A 287 -6.19 -15.09 6.48
CA THR A 287 -6.60 -13.82 7.08
C THR A 287 -7.48 -13.05 6.12
N ALA A 288 -8.29 -12.11 6.61
CA ALA A 288 -8.96 -11.16 5.74
C ALA A 288 -7.92 -10.41 4.87
N LEU A 289 -8.32 -10.06 3.66
CA LEU A 289 -7.49 -9.27 2.74
C LEU A 289 -7.05 -7.95 3.42
N THR A 290 -5.79 -7.59 3.26
CA THR A 290 -5.21 -6.38 3.87
C THR A 290 -5.03 -5.26 2.85
N PRO A 291 -4.94 -3.99 3.28
CA PRO A 291 -4.57 -2.88 2.40
C PRO A 291 -3.24 -3.09 1.68
N GLU A 292 -2.26 -3.71 2.34
CA GLU A 292 -0.94 -4.00 1.76
C GLU A 292 -1.04 -5.04 0.64
N GLN A 293 -1.86 -6.07 0.83
CA GLN A 293 -2.12 -7.08 -0.21
C GLN A 293 -2.87 -6.49 -1.41
N THR A 294 -3.82 -5.56 -1.20
CA THR A 294 -4.50 -4.87 -2.31
C THR A 294 -3.56 -3.95 -3.08
N LYS A 295 -2.69 -3.21 -2.39
CA LYS A 295 -1.62 -2.43 -3.01
C LYS A 295 -0.67 -3.30 -3.80
N LEU A 296 -0.34 -4.49 -3.27
CA LEU A 296 0.50 -5.45 -3.96
C LEU A 296 -0.14 -5.93 -5.26
N LEU A 297 -1.44 -6.27 -5.25
CA LEU A 297 -2.20 -6.64 -6.47
C LEU A 297 -2.22 -5.49 -7.49
N GLY A 298 -2.49 -4.27 -7.06
CA GLY A 298 -2.55 -3.08 -7.92
C GLY A 298 -1.26 -2.76 -8.68
N ARG A 299 -0.10 -3.33 -8.28
CA ARG A 299 1.16 -3.24 -9.04
C ARG A 299 1.19 -4.15 -10.26
N TYR A 300 0.33 -5.16 -10.33
CA TYR A 300 0.37 -6.19 -11.38
C TYR A 300 -0.84 -6.14 -12.29
N THR A 301 -2.00 -5.63 -11.83
CA THR A 301 -3.26 -5.63 -12.56
C THR A 301 -4.12 -4.41 -12.26
N GLU A 302 -5.07 -4.15 -13.16
CA GLU A 302 -6.16 -3.19 -12.96
C GLU A 302 -7.51 -3.89 -12.69
N GLU A 303 -7.59 -5.22 -12.87
CA GLU A 303 -8.81 -6.01 -12.65
C GLU A 303 -8.55 -7.21 -11.75
N VAL A 304 -9.44 -7.44 -10.79
CA VAL A 304 -9.42 -8.59 -9.89
C VAL A 304 -10.76 -9.33 -9.97
N VAL A 305 -10.71 -10.62 -10.28
CA VAL A 305 -11.84 -11.53 -10.11
C VAL A 305 -11.75 -12.16 -8.73
N VAL A 306 -12.69 -11.84 -7.85
CA VAL A 306 -12.78 -12.45 -6.53
C VAL A 306 -13.51 -13.79 -6.64
N ALA A 307 -12.78 -14.87 -6.33
CA ALA A 307 -13.22 -16.26 -6.41
C ALA A 307 -13.22 -16.88 -4.99
N TYR A 308 -14.02 -16.30 -4.09
CA TYR A 308 -14.19 -16.76 -2.72
C TYR A 308 -15.28 -17.82 -2.60
N ASP A 309 -15.30 -18.55 -1.50
CA ASP A 309 -16.24 -19.64 -1.24
C ASP A 309 -17.71 -19.18 -1.41
N GLY A 310 -18.56 -20.06 -1.92
CA GLY A 310 -20.00 -19.77 -2.13
C GLY A 310 -20.84 -19.75 -0.85
N ASP A 311 -20.22 -19.93 0.32
CA ASP A 311 -20.91 -19.96 1.61
C ASP A 311 -21.02 -18.55 2.26
N SER A 312 -21.68 -18.48 3.42
CA SER A 312 -21.87 -17.21 4.14
C SER A 312 -20.55 -16.60 4.65
N ALA A 313 -19.52 -17.39 4.91
CA ALA A 313 -18.22 -16.91 5.36
C ALA A 313 -17.46 -16.25 4.19
N GLY A 314 -17.46 -16.87 3.00
CA GLY A 314 -16.92 -16.29 1.78
C GLY A 314 -17.65 -15.02 1.33
N GLU A 315 -18.99 -14.99 1.47
CA GLU A 315 -19.78 -13.78 1.25
C GLU A 315 -19.32 -12.62 2.15
N ASN A 316 -19.12 -12.89 3.43
CA ASN A 316 -18.65 -11.89 4.38
C ASN A 316 -17.19 -11.49 4.12
N ALA A 317 -16.35 -12.42 3.70
CA ALA A 317 -14.98 -12.15 3.30
C ALA A 317 -14.93 -11.24 2.06
N PHE A 318 -15.74 -11.52 1.05
CA PHE A 318 -15.90 -10.70 -0.14
C PHE A 318 -16.31 -9.26 0.19
N ARG A 319 -17.33 -9.06 1.05
CA ARG A 319 -17.81 -7.73 1.44
C ARG A 319 -16.75 -6.93 2.19
N ARG A 320 -15.87 -7.58 2.94
CA ARG A 320 -14.73 -6.91 3.59
C ARG A 320 -13.61 -6.57 2.59
N ALA A 321 -13.41 -7.41 1.58
CA ALA A 321 -12.36 -7.22 0.56
C ALA A 321 -12.73 -6.12 -0.45
N LEU A 322 -14.01 -6.06 -0.87
CA LEU A 322 -14.47 -5.15 -1.93
C LEU A 322 -14.07 -3.68 -1.70
N PRO A 323 -14.32 -3.06 -0.54
CA PRO A 323 -13.93 -1.65 -0.31
C PRO A 323 -12.42 -1.42 -0.40
N LEU A 324 -11.61 -2.40 0.01
CA LEU A 324 -10.14 -2.30 -0.05
C LEU A 324 -9.65 -2.34 -1.50
N LEU A 325 -10.21 -3.25 -2.31
CA LEU A 325 -9.89 -3.35 -3.74
C LEU A 325 -10.30 -2.09 -4.52
N LEU A 326 -11.50 -1.57 -4.25
CA LEU A 326 -12.01 -0.35 -4.87
C LEU A 326 -11.18 0.88 -4.50
N ALA A 327 -10.70 0.98 -3.26
CA ALA A 327 -9.84 2.07 -2.80
C ALA A 327 -8.50 2.12 -3.56
N GLU A 328 -7.98 0.97 -3.98
CA GLU A 328 -6.76 0.86 -4.81
C GLU A 328 -7.04 0.99 -6.31
N ARG A 329 -8.23 1.48 -6.71
CA ARG A 329 -8.67 1.71 -8.12
C ARG A 329 -8.74 0.44 -8.96
N LEU A 330 -8.90 -0.71 -8.33
CA LEU A 330 -9.06 -1.97 -9.03
C LEU A 330 -10.50 -2.13 -9.53
N GLY A 331 -10.67 -2.57 -10.77
CA GLY A 331 -11.91 -3.12 -11.26
C GLY A 331 -12.15 -4.46 -10.59
N VAL A 332 -13.32 -4.64 -9.97
CA VAL A 332 -13.62 -5.86 -9.22
C VAL A 332 -14.76 -6.61 -9.88
N ARG A 333 -14.49 -7.85 -10.22
CA ARG A 333 -15.50 -8.81 -10.66
C ARG A 333 -15.66 -9.90 -9.62
N ARG A 334 -16.81 -10.52 -9.58
CA ARG A 334 -17.12 -11.60 -8.65
C ARG A 334 -17.48 -12.86 -9.40
N ALA A 335 -16.72 -13.92 -9.18
CA ALA A 335 -17.12 -15.27 -9.57
C ALA A 335 -18.13 -15.83 -8.55
N ARG A 336 -19.18 -16.50 -9.03
CA ARG A 336 -20.15 -17.15 -8.17
C ARG A 336 -20.04 -18.66 -8.32
N PHE A 337 -19.86 -19.33 -7.21
CA PHE A 337 -19.84 -20.77 -7.14
C PHE A 337 -21.18 -21.31 -6.59
N PRO A 338 -21.74 -22.37 -7.15
CA PRO A 338 -23.02 -22.93 -6.68
C PRO A 338 -22.87 -23.54 -5.29
N GLY A 339 -23.89 -23.41 -4.47
CA GLY A 339 -23.90 -23.96 -3.11
C GLY A 339 -22.82 -23.35 -2.22
N SER A 340 -22.07 -24.19 -1.51
CA SER A 340 -20.96 -23.81 -0.62
C SER A 340 -19.59 -24.19 -1.20
N HIS A 341 -19.48 -24.35 -2.53
CA HIS A 341 -18.23 -24.73 -3.17
C HIS A 341 -17.22 -23.59 -3.15
N ASP A 342 -15.96 -23.98 -2.97
CA ASP A 342 -14.76 -23.25 -3.33
C ASP A 342 -14.29 -23.69 -4.75
N PRO A 343 -13.31 -23.01 -5.38
CA PRO A 343 -12.80 -23.40 -6.69
C PRO A 343 -12.28 -24.84 -6.76
N ASP A 344 -11.60 -25.33 -5.70
CA ASP A 344 -11.03 -26.69 -5.68
C ASP A 344 -12.13 -27.76 -5.52
N SER A 345 -13.09 -27.56 -4.64
CA SER A 345 -14.20 -28.50 -4.44
C SER A 345 -15.13 -28.55 -5.67
N LEU A 346 -15.40 -27.42 -6.30
CA LEU A 346 -16.19 -27.39 -7.55
C LEU A 346 -15.47 -28.11 -8.69
N ARG A 347 -14.14 -27.93 -8.81
CA ARG A 347 -13.32 -28.66 -9.78
C ARG A 347 -13.41 -30.17 -9.58
N LEU A 348 -13.34 -30.63 -8.34
CA LEU A 348 -13.42 -32.06 -8.00
C LEU A 348 -14.80 -32.66 -8.28
N GLU A 349 -15.88 -31.91 -8.07
CA GLU A 349 -17.26 -32.40 -8.22
C GLU A 349 -17.81 -32.21 -9.61
N ALA A 350 -17.60 -31.05 -10.24
CA ALA A 350 -18.23 -30.67 -11.50
C ALA A 350 -17.24 -30.49 -12.67
N GLY A 351 -15.93 -30.66 -12.42
CA GLY A 351 -14.89 -30.58 -13.44
C GLY A 351 -14.34 -29.17 -13.68
N GLU A 352 -13.21 -29.13 -14.39
CA GLU A 352 -12.40 -27.91 -14.61
C GLU A 352 -13.16 -26.86 -15.43
N GLU A 353 -13.97 -27.29 -16.41
CA GLU A 353 -14.72 -26.39 -17.28
C GLU A 353 -15.76 -25.57 -16.52
N THR A 354 -16.38 -26.14 -15.48
CA THR A 354 -17.35 -25.46 -14.63
C THR A 354 -16.70 -24.33 -13.85
N VAL A 355 -15.50 -24.57 -13.30
CA VAL A 355 -14.72 -23.52 -12.59
C VAL A 355 -14.30 -22.41 -13.56
N ARG A 356 -13.83 -22.80 -14.75
CA ARG A 356 -13.43 -21.85 -15.80
C ARG A 356 -14.61 -20.96 -16.20
N ALA A 357 -15.75 -21.56 -16.50
CA ALA A 357 -16.97 -20.82 -16.85
C ALA A 357 -17.43 -19.86 -15.74
N ALA A 358 -17.35 -20.27 -14.46
CA ALA A 358 -17.71 -19.42 -13.33
C ALA A 358 -16.77 -18.21 -13.18
N ILE A 359 -15.46 -18.39 -13.41
CA ILE A 359 -14.47 -17.31 -13.31
C ILE A 359 -14.52 -16.38 -14.53
N GLU A 360 -14.66 -16.92 -15.73
CA GLU A 360 -14.80 -16.12 -16.95
C GLU A 360 -16.13 -15.36 -17.02
N GLY A 361 -17.19 -15.98 -16.51
CA GLY A 361 -18.53 -15.38 -16.38
C GLY A 361 -18.70 -14.46 -15.19
N ALA A 362 -17.63 -14.13 -14.45
CA ALA A 362 -17.72 -13.26 -13.28
C ALA A 362 -18.42 -11.93 -13.58
N GLU A 363 -19.31 -11.52 -12.68
CA GLU A 363 -20.13 -10.31 -12.78
C GLU A 363 -19.41 -9.07 -12.19
N ASP A 364 -19.85 -7.86 -12.57
CA ASP A 364 -19.38 -6.64 -11.91
C ASP A 364 -19.77 -6.65 -10.44
N ALA A 365 -18.76 -6.57 -9.56
CA ALA A 365 -18.95 -6.71 -8.12
C ALA A 365 -19.76 -5.58 -7.49
N VAL A 366 -19.59 -4.34 -7.98
CA VAL A 366 -20.34 -3.18 -7.48
C VAL A 366 -21.80 -3.26 -7.93
N ALA A 367 -22.05 -3.62 -9.19
CA ALA A 367 -23.40 -3.78 -9.71
C ALA A 367 -24.18 -4.88 -8.96
N ALA A 368 -23.52 -6.01 -8.69
CA ALA A 368 -24.09 -7.12 -7.92
C ALA A 368 -24.39 -6.73 -6.44
N GLU A 369 -23.50 -5.96 -5.81
CA GLU A 369 -23.75 -5.44 -4.46
C GLU A 369 -24.84 -4.36 -4.42
N LEU A 370 -25.00 -3.56 -5.49
CA LEU A 370 -26.14 -2.65 -5.62
C LEU A 370 -27.47 -3.40 -5.64
N ASP A 371 -27.55 -4.54 -6.34
CA ASP A 371 -28.76 -5.39 -6.36
C ASP A 371 -29.11 -5.93 -4.96
N ARG A 372 -28.10 -6.21 -4.14
CA ARG A 372 -28.28 -6.67 -2.77
C ARG A 372 -28.70 -5.55 -1.81
N VAL A 373 -28.07 -4.36 -1.88
CA VAL A 373 -28.33 -3.26 -0.94
C VAL A 373 -29.57 -2.44 -1.31
N ILE A 374 -30.06 -2.58 -2.53
CA ILE A 374 -31.32 -1.98 -2.99
C ILE A 374 -32.39 -3.07 -3.06
N PRO A 375 -33.14 -3.31 -1.99
CA PRO A 375 -34.15 -4.37 -2.00
C PRO A 375 -35.29 -4.06 -2.97
N GLU A 376 -35.93 -5.12 -3.47
CA GLU A 376 -37.10 -4.99 -4.31
C GLU A 376 -38.18 -4.14 -3.63
N GLY A 377 -38.77 -3.21 -4.37
CA GLY A 377 -39.76 -2.27 -3.83
C GLY A 377 -39.19 -1.03 -3.11
N ALA A 378 -37.84 -0.90 -2.96
CA ALA A 378 -37.22 0.26 -2.32
C ALA A 378 -37.66 1.60 -2.94
N ALA A 379 -37.86 1.66 -4.26
CA ALA A 379 -38.31 2.87 -4.95
C ALA A 379 -39.74 3.31 -4.55
N ARG A 380 -40.54 2.41 -3.94
CA ARG A 380 -41.94 2.66 -3.54
C ARG A 380 -42.11 2.91 -2.03
N ASP A 381 -41.16 2.48 -1.20
CA ASP A 381 -41.17 2.68 0.24
C ASP A 381 -40.13 3.72 0.65
N PRO A 382 -40.53 4.91 1.14
CA PRO A 382 -39.61 5.98 1.50
C PRO A 382 -38.59 5.59 2.60
N ARG A 383 -38.94 4.66 3.51
CA ARG A 383 -38.04 4.20 4.57
C ARG A 383 -36.97 3.25 4.01
N LEU A 384 -37.38 2.28 3.19
CA LEU A 384 -36.47 1.39 2.50
C LEU A 384 -35.56 2.16 1.53
N GLN A 385 -36.13 3.12 0.80
CA GLN A 385 -35.39 4.00 -0.13
C GLN A 385 -34.30 4.80 0.61
N ALA A 386 -34.64 5.41 1.76
CA ALA A 386 -33.69 6.19 2.55
C ALA A 386 -32.56 5.31 3.15
N LYS A 387 -32.88 4.11 3.62
CA LYS A 387 -31.91 3.13 4.11
C LYS A 387 -31.00 2.66 2.99
N ALA A 388 -31.56 2.19 1.88
CA ALA A 388 -30.79 1.72 0.73
C ALA A 388 -29.89 2.84 0.16
N ALA A 389 -30.34 4.09 0.11
CA ALA A 389 -29.50 5.22 -0.29
C ALA A 389 -28.31 5.45 0.65
N THR A 390 -28.42 5.11 1.92
CA THR A 390 -27.30 5.17 2.87
C THR A 390 -26.31 4.03 2.62
N ASP A 391 -26.82 2.81 2.48
CA ASP A 391 -26.01 1.60 2.21
C ASP A 391 -25.24 1.73 0.88
N VAL A 392 -25.89 2.27 -0.16
CA VAL A 392 -25.24 2.63 -1.45
C VAL A 392 -24.13 3.67 -1.23
N GLY A 393 -24.39 4.70 -0.41
CA GLY A 393 -23.38 5.71 -0.09
C GLY A 393 -22.12 5.11 0.54
N GLU A 394 -22.28 4.14 1.43
CA GLU A 394 -21.17 3.41 2.06
C GLU A 394 -20.42 2.53 1.06
N LEU A 395 -21.14 1.81 0.19
CA LEU A 395 -20.57 0.97 -0.85
C LEU A 395 -19.72 1.75 -1.85
N LEU A 396 -20.18 2.93 -2.30
CA LEU A 396 -19.53 3.71 -3.36
C LEU A 396 -18.44 4.67 -2.83
N ARG A 397 -18.44 5.02 -1.56
CA ARG A 397 -17.47 5.95 -0.94
C ARG A 397 -16.00 5.55 -1.15
N PRO A 398 -15.61 4.26 -1.08
CA PRO A 398 -14.23 3.85 -1.30
C PRO A 398 -13.71 4.07 -2.73
N ILE A 399 -14.57 4.25 -3.74
CA ILE A 399 -14.17 4.44 -5.13
C ILE A 399 -13.50 5.83 -5.30
N PRO A 400 -12.18 5.92 -5.59
CA PRO A 400 -11.49 7.22 -5.68
C PRO A 400 -11.83 7.97 -6.98
N ASP A 401 -12.07 7.23 -8.07
CA ASP A 401 -12.40 7.82 -9.37
C ASP A 401 -13.79 8.43 -9.35
N ALA A 402 -13.85 9.76 -9.55
CA ALA A 402 -15.09 10.52 -9.47
C ALA A 402 -16.08 10.16 -10.61
N ILE A 403 -15.57 9.82 -11.81
CA ILE A 403 -16.41 9.46 -12.96
C ILE A 403 -17.02 8.07 -12.74
N LEU A 404 -16.20 7.11 -12.33
CA LEU A 404 -16.66 5.76 -12.03
C LEU A 404 -17.66 5.76 -10.88
N ARG A 405 -17.36 6.49 -9.79
CA ARG A 405 -18.25 6.65 -8.65
C ARG A 405 -19.58 7.30 -9.05
N PHE A 406 -19.55 8.33 -9.92
CA PHE A 406 -20.77 8.96 -10.45
C PHE A 406 -21.57 7.98 -11.33
N SER A 407 -20.91 7.16 -12.15
CA SER A 407 -21.58 6.19 -13.01
C SER A 407 -22.36 5.16 -12.19
N TYR A 408 -21.75 4.59 -11.13
CA TYR A 408 -22.47 3.70 -10.20
C TYR A 408 -23.54 4.43 -9.39
N SER A 409 -23.30 5.70 -9.02
CA SER A 409 -24.34 6.51 -8.34
C SER A 409 -25.57 6.73 -9.22
N ARG A 410 -25.37 6.94 -10.53
CA ARG A 410 -26.48 7.05 -11.50
C ARG A 410 -27.27 5.75 -11.60
N LEU A 411 -26.57 4.62 -11.71
CA LEU A 411 -27.20 3.29 -11.77
C LEU A 411 -28.03 3.02 -10.49
N ALA A 412 -27.49 3.34 -9.33
CA ALA A 412 -28.20 3.20 -8.05
C ALA A 412 -29.38 4.17 -7.92
N ALA A 413 -29.22 5.42 -8.34
CA ALA A 413 -30.29 6.44 -8.31
C ALA A 413 -31.47 6.04 -9.19
N GLU A 414 -31.22 5.47 -10.38
CA GLU A 414 -32.25 4.94 -11.28
C GLU A 414 -33.03 3.80 -10.61
N ARG A 415 -32.36 2.84 -9.97
CA ARG A 415 -33.00 1.73 -9.24
C ARG A 415 -33.79 2.19 -8.02
N LEU A 416 -33.31 3.24 -7.33
CA LEU A 416 -33.99 3.84 -6.20
C LEU A 416 -35.13 4.78 -6.59
N GLY A 417 -35.25 5.20 -7.85
CA GLY A 417 -36.22 6.19 -8.29
C GLY A 417 -36.00 7.57 -7.69
N ILE A 418 -34.74 7.99 -7.45
CA ILE A 418 -34.39 9.31 -6.90
C ILE A 418 -33.45 10.07 -7.85
N PRO A 419 -33.40 11.42 -7.78
CA PRO A 419 -32.39 12.20 -8.50
C PRO A 419 -30.97 11.82 -8.05
N VAL A 420 -30.06 11.71 -9.01
CA VAL A 420 -28.66 11.31 -8.74
C VAL A 420 -27.94 12.30 -7.82
N GLU A 421 -28.33 13.59 -7.85
CA GLU A 421 -27.77 14.66 -7.02
C GLU A 421 -28.03 14.41 -5.52
N MET A 422 -29.18 13.79 -5.18
CA MET A 422 -29.49 13.42 -3.79
C MET A 422 -28.56 12.32 -3.28
N LEU A 423 -28.24 11.35 -4.14
CA LEU A 423 -27.33 10.27 -3.81
C LEU A 423 -25.86 10.76 -3.80
N ALA A 424 -25.47 11.59 -4.76
CA ALA A 424 -24.11 12.13 -4.86
C ALA A 424 -23.67 12.91 -3.60
N ARG A 425 -24.59 13.65 -2.97
CA ARG A 425 -24.32 14.32 -1.68
C ARG A 425 -23.98 13.36 -0.55
N ARG A 426 -24.58 12.17 -0.52
CA ARG A 426 -24.30 11.13 0.49
C ARG A 426 -22.99 10.39 0.21
N VAL A 427 -22.70 10.13 -1.04
CA VAL A 427 -21.47 9.46 -1.50
C VAL A 427 -20.24 10.38 -1.35
N GLY A 428 -20.40 11.70 -1.58
CA GLY A 428 -19.33 12.69 -1.53
C GLY A 428 -18.84 13.09 -0.13
N GLY A 429 -19.42 12.57 0.96
CA GLY A 429 -18.91 12.79 2.33
C GLY A 429 -18.98 14.24 2.81
N GLY A 430 -19.98 14.99 2.42
CA GLY A 430 -20.23 16.35 2.92
C GLY A 430 -20.78 16.34 4.34
N SER A 431 -19.95 16.36 5.35
CA SER A 431 -20.30 16.86 6.68
C SER A 431 -20.30 18.40 6.62
N GLY A 432 -21.42 18.97 6.26
CA GLY A 432 -21.62 20.41 6.25
C GLY A 432 -23.11 20.68 6.25
N GLY A 433 -23.70 20.72 7.44
CA GLY A 433 -25.01 21.33 7.63
C GLY A 433 -24.91 22.83 7.30
N GLU A 434 -25.07 23.19 6.05
CA GLU A 434 -25.38 24.57 5.70
C GLU A 434 -26.88 24.80 5.84
N ARG A 435 -27.19 25.50 6.90
CA ARG A 435 -28.46 26.22 7.07
C ARG A 435 -28.70 27.06 5.83
N ALA A 436 -29.79 26.76 5.13
CA ALA A 436 -30.31 27.65 4.08
C ALA A 436 -30.64 29.00 4.71
N GLU A 437 -29.79 29.99 4.48
CA GLU A 437 -30.16 31.39 4.63
C GLU A 437 -31.07 31.77 3.46
N ARG A 438 -32.28 32.08 3.83
CA ARG A 438 -33.26 32.74 2.95
C ARG A 438 -32.73 34.14 2.61
N THR A 439 -32.42 34.38 1.36
CA THR A 439 -32.33 35.75 0.83
C THR A 439 -33.68 36.18 0.23
N PRO A 440 -34.11 37.40 0.47
CA PRO A 440 -35.40 37.90 -0.02
C PRO A 440 -35.30 38.33 -1.49
N SER A 441 -36.43 38.16 -2.16
CA SER A 441 -36.73 38.56 -3.53
C SER A 441 -36.60 40.07 -3.79
N GLY A 442 -36.11 40.44 -4.95
CA GLY A 442 -36.18 41.79 -5.46
C GLY A 442 -35.74 41.93 -6.92
N GLY A 443 -36.70 41.89 -7.83
CA GLY A 443 -36.90 42.74 -8.98
C GLY A 443 -36.03 42.62 -10.24
N PRO A 444 -36.61 42.86 -11.42
CA PRO A 444 -36.09 42.43 -12.72
C PRO A 444 -35.33 43.51 -13.51
N GLY A 445 -34.48 43.09 -14.42
CA GLY A 445 -34.02 44.06 -15.41
C GLY A 445 -32.82 43.70 -16.27
N ARG A 446 -33.15 43.38 -17.51
CA ARG A 446 -32.46 43.64 -18.78
C ARG A 446 -31.49 42.62 -19.35
N SER A 447 -31.98 42.13 -20.45
CA SER A 447 -31.36 41.55 -21.64
C SER A 447 -30.20 42.40 -22.20
N GLU A 448 -29.13 41.73 -22.65
CA GLU A 448 -28.51 42.07 -23.94
C GLU A 448 -27.66 40.92 -24.46
N GLY A 449 -27.71 40.73 -25.76
CA GLY A 449 -27.46 39.57 -26.56
C GLY A 449 -26.00 39.36 -27.02
N PRO A 450 -25.80 38.46 -28.00
CA PRO A 450 -24.53 37.78 -28.21
C PRO A 450 -23.66 38.44 -29.28
N SER A 451 -22.35 38.23 -29.19
CA SER A 451 -21.43 38.13 -30.35
C SER A 451 -19.97 38.19 -29.99
N PRO A 452 -19.03 37.83 -30.87
CA PRO A 452 -18.94 36.72 -31.79
C PRO A 452 -17.65 35.85 -31.65
N LEU A 453 -17.63 34.78 -32.39
CA LEU A 453 -16.48 33.93 -32.72
C LEU A 453 -15.19 34.68 -33.05
N ALA A 454 -14.08 34.29 -32.45
CA ALA A 454 -12.74 34.48 -33.01
C ALA A 454 -12.00 33.13 -33.05
N THR A 455 -11.73 32.73 -34.25
CA THR A 455 -10.89 31.62 -34.69
C THR A 455 -9.41 31.90 -34.36
N GLY A 456 -8.68 30.87 -33.96
CA GLY A 456 -7.25 30.83 -34.25
C GLY A 456 -6.34 30.39 -33.12
N GLY A 457 -5.60 29.28 -33.32
CA GLY A 457 -4.33 29.04 -32.68
C GLY A 457 -4.33 27.99 -31.61
N GLY A 458 -4.07 26.70 -31.99
CA GLY A 458 -3.74 25.63 -31.07
C GLY A 458 -2.46 25.95 -30.30
N LEU A 459 -2.63 26.23 -29.03
CA LEU A 459 -1.56 26.13 -28.03
C LEU A 459 -1.85 24.87 -27.22
N ALA A 460 -0.88 23.98 -27.23
CA ALA A 460 -0.86 22.79 -26.38
C ALA A 460 -1.16 23.23 -24.94
N THR A 461 -2.29 22.80 -24.43
CA THR A 461 -2.65 22.99 -23.02
C THR A 461 -1.62 22.28 -22.16
N ALA A 462 -0.81 23.07 -21.45
CA ALA A 462 -0.01 22.57 -20.34
C ALA A 462 -0.91 21.80 -19.37
N PRO A 463 -0.43 20.69 -18.76
CA PRO A 463 -1.21 19.98 -17.76
C PRO A 463 -1.57 20.95 -16.62
N PRO A 464 -2.73 20.73 -15.94
CA PRO A 464 -3.16 21.63 -14.89
C PRO A 464 -2.04 21.77 -13.86
N SER A 465 -1.62 23.01 -13.60
CA SER A 465 -0.61 23.34 -12.61
C SER A 465 -1.05 22.77 -11.27
N LEU A 466 -0.36 21.76 -10.79
CA LEU A 466 -0.51 21.22 -9.44
C LEU A 466 -0.20 22.35 -8.46
N ILE A 467 -1.24 22.96 -7.89
CA ILE A 467 -1.09 24.00 -6.86
C ILE A 467 -0.50 23.28 -5.64
N ARG A 468 0.77 23.54 -5.34
CA ARG A 468 1.41 23.04 -4.12
C ARG A 468 0.64 23.52 -2.89
N SER A 469 0.46 22.63 -1.92
CA SER A 469 -0.04 23.01 -0.60
C SER A 469 0.93 24.01 0.07
N LEU A 470 0.44 24.86 0.95
CA LEU A 470 1.29 25.80 1.71
C LEU A 470 2.40 25.04 2.50
N GLU A 471 2.09 23.84 2.96
CA GLU A 471 3.02 22.98 3.69
C GLU A 471 4.16 22.46 2.81
N GLU A 472 3.84 21.99 1.61
CA GLU A 472 4.83 21.60 0.61
C GLU A 472 5.72 22.77 0.16
N GLN A 473 5.13 23.97 0.06
CA GLN A 473 5.89 25.19 -0.26
C GLN A 473 6.89 25.56 0.84
N VAL A 474 6.49 25.46 2.11
CA VAL A 474 7.36 25.71 3.25
C VAL A 474 8.49 24.70 3.30
N LEU A 475 8.19 23.42 3.12
CA LEU A 475 9.21 22.36 3.08
C LEU A 475 10.20 22.56 1.92
N ASP A 476 9.72 22.93 0.73
CA ASP A 476 10.60 23.24 -0.40
C ASP A 476 11.57 24.38 -0.07
N LEU A 477 11.06 25.47 0.54
CA LEU A 477 11.90 26.62 0.93
C LEU A 477 12.94 26.23 2.01
N LEU A 478 12.58 25.38 2.97
CA LEU A 478 13.50 24.90 4.01
C LEU A 478 14.61 23.99 3.44
N LEU A 479 14.32 23.25 2.37
CA LEU A 479 15.23 22.27 1.76
C LEU A 479 16.10 22.86 0.64
N ARG A 480 15.94 24.14 0.28
CA ARG A 480 16.74 24.79 -0.78
C ARG A 480 18.16 25.09 -0.31
N GLU A 481 19.14 24.79 -1.15
CA GLU A 481 20.54 25.17 -0.92
C GLU A 481 20.76 26.68 -0.96
N GLU A 482 20.05 27.37 -1.81
CA GLU A 482 20.12 28.84 -1.98
C GLU A 482 19.60 29.61 -0.75
N GLY A 483 18.81 28.96 0.11
CA GLY A 483 18.24 29.51 1.33
C GLY A 483 19.11 29.37 2.58
N ARG A 484 20.32 28.80 2.49
CA ARG A 484 21.18 28.50 3.65
C ARG A 484 21.46 29.72 4.56
N GLY A 485 21.49 30.93 3.99
CA GLY A 485 21.64 32.18 4.76
C GLY A 485 20.34 32.80 5.31
N GLN A 486 19.17 32.24 4.96
CA GLN A 486 17.85 32.78 5.34
C GLN A 486 17.08 31.86 6.28
N LEU A 487 17.62 30.70 6.62
CA LEU A 487 16.98 29.80 7.56
C LEU A 487 16.94 30.44 8.95
N PRO A 488 15.77 30.47 9.62
CA PRO A 488 15.69 30.93 11.00
C PRO A 488 16.53 30.02 11.91
N ALA A 489 16.97 30.57 13.04
CA ALA A 489 17.62 29.75 14.06
C ALA A 489 16.70 28.58 14.47
N PRO A 490 17.24 27.41 14.84
CA PRO A 490 16.41 26.24 15.18
C PRO A 490 15.33 26.55 16.23
N GLU A 491 15.62 27.44 17.18
CA GLU A 491 14.73 27.83 18.25
C GLU A 491 13.57 28.75 17.77
N ALA A 492 13.72 29.34 16.58
CA ALA A 492 12.72 30.21 15.95
C ALA A 492 11.81 29.45 14.97
N LEU A 493 12.08 28.17 14.71
CA LEU A 493 11.20 27.33 13.89
C LEU A 493 9.90 27.03 14.63
N PRO A 494 8.73 27.09 13.95
CA PRO A 494 7.46 26.75 14.57
C PRO A 494 7.40 25.26 14.97
N PRO A 495 6.55 24.90 15.95
CA PRO A 495 6.42 23.50 16.36
C PRO A 495 5.84 22.65 15.22
N PRO A 496 6.20 21.34 15.12
CA PRO A 496 5.72 20.46 14.04
C PRO A 496 4.20 20.38 13.89
N ALA A 497 3.46 20.62 14.97
CA ALA A 497 1.99 20.64 14.98
C ALA A 497 1.37 21.68 14.01
N VAL A 498 2.14 22.65 13.51
CA VAL A 498 1.65 23.61 12.52
C VAL A 498 1.41 22.98 11.13
N PHE A 499 2.02 21.81 10.87
CA PHE A 499 1.76 20.97 9.69
C PHE A 499 0.56 20.07 9.98
N LEU A 500 -0.53 20.24 9.23
CA LEU A 500 -1.75 19.44 9.39
C LEU A 500 -1.65 18.12 8.61
N ASP A 501 -0.98 18.14 7.46
CA ASP A 501 -0.67 16.94 6.67
C ASP A 501 0.37 16.09 7.42
N VAL A 502 0.06 14.81 7.62
CA VAL A 502 0.89 13.90 8.42
C VAL A 502 2.25 13.67 7.78
N GLU A 503 2.31 13.52 6.45
CA GLU A 503 3.56 13.27 5.73
C GLU A 503 4.46 14.51 5.75
N CYS A 504 3.89 15.71 5.52
CA CYS A 504 4.61 16.98 5.63
C CYS A 504 5.12 17.21 7.05
N ARG A 505 4.34 16.86 8.07
CA ARG A 505 4.75 16.95 9.48
C ARG A 505 5.93 16.04 9.77
N ASN A 506 5.88 14.78 9.35
CA ASN A 506 6.97 13.83 9.55
C ASN A 506 8.26 14.30 8.88
N ILE A 507 8.19 14.84 7.66
CA ILE A 507 9.34 15.44 6.95
C ILE A 507 9.89 16.62 7.74
N TYR A 508 9.02 17.49 8.24
CA TYR A 508 9.42 18.65 9.02
C TYR A 508 10.06 18.29 10.37
N GLU A 509 9.53 17.30 11.08
CA GLU A 509 10.12 16.77 12.32
C GLU A 509 11.52 16.20 12.08
N ALA A 510 11.68 15.40 11.02
CA ALA A 510 12.99 14.88 10.64
C ALA A 510 13.97 16.01 10.28
N PHE A 511 13.50 17.02 9.53
CA PHE A 511 14.27 18.22 9.21
C PHE A 511 14.72 18.95 10.48
N CYS A 512 13.82 19.27 11.40
CA CYS A 512 14.12 19.98 12.64
C CYS A 512 15.17 19.22 13.49
N ALA A 513 15.00 17.90 13.63
CA ALA A 513 15.92 17.09 14.40
C ALA A 513 17.35 17.10 13.84
N LEU A 514 17.50 17.06 12.51
CA LEU A 514 18.79 17.09 11.82
C LEU A 514 19.39 18.52 11.81
N TYR A 515 18.55 19.53 11.54
CA TYR A 515 18.98 20.92 11.47
C TYR A 515 19.45 21.47 12.81
N THR A 516 18.80 21.08 13.91
CA THR A 516 19.21 21.49 15.29
C THR A 516 20.63 21.00 15.62
N GLY A 517 21.02 19.81 15.12
CA GLY A 517 22.35 19.25 15.35
C GLY A 517 23.44 19.85 14.45
N ALA A 518 23.17 19.96 13.15
CA ALA A 518 24.17 20.30 12.13
C ALA A 518 24.18 21.78 11.71
N ARG A 519 23.11 22.53 11.97
CA ARG A 519 22.85 23.91 11.51
C ARG A 519 22.98 24.11 9.98
N THR A 520 22.88 23.00 9.23
CA THR A 520 22.85 22.98 7.76
C THR A 520 21.63 22.18 7.33
N PRO A 521 20.90 22.60 6.26
CA PRO A 521 19.76 21.83 5.77
C PRO A 521 20.21 20.44 5.31
N PRO A 522 19.51 19.37 5.76
CA PRO A 522 19.83 18.02 5.36
C PRO A 522 19.49 17.77 3.89
N ASP A 523 20.27 16.92 3.23
CA ASP A 523 19.97 16.41 1.89
C ASP A 523 18.88 15.32 1.92
N PHE A 524 18.47 14.87 0.72
CA PHE A 524 17.44 13.83 0.59
C PHE A 524 17.82 12.53 1.31
N GLN A 525 19.07 12.08 1.18
CA GLN A 525 19.50 10.80 1.74
C GLN A 525 19.55 10.85 3.27
N THR A 526 20.00 11.96 3.82
CA THR A 526 20.04 12.19 5.26
C THR A 526 18.63 12.23 5.85
N LEU A 527 17.69 12.92 5.17
CA LEU A 527 16.27 12.93 5.57
C LEU A 527 15.63 11.56 5.44
N LYS A 528 15.85 10.85 4.33
CA LYS A 528 15.34 9.49 4.10
C LYS A 528 15.81 8.53 5.20
N SER A 529 17.09 8.57 5.55
CA SER A 529 17.65 7.73 6.62
C SER A 529 16.98 7.97 7.98
N ARG A 530 16.60 9.22 8.24
CA ARG A 530 15.89 9.60 9.47
C ARG A 530 14.41 9.23 9.48
N LEU A 531 13.76 9.33 8.32
CA LEU A 531 12.34 8.99 8.15
C LEU A 531 12.07 7.48 8.17
N GLY A 532 13.10 6.68 7.91
CA GLY A 532 12.92 5.25 7.72
C GLY A 532 12.28 4.91 6.36
N GLU A 533 11.89 3.66 6.17
CA GLU A 533 11.38 3.17 4.88
C GLU A 533 9.87 3.42 4.65
N GLY A 534 9.27 4.38 5.33
CA GLY A 534 7.86 4.76 5.16
C GLY A 534 7.59 5.28 3.74
N ASP A 535 6.98 4.46 2.88
CA ASP A 535 6.85 4.71 1.44
C ASP A 535 6.19 6.04 1.07
N ALA A 536 5.12 6.42 1.77
CA ALA A 536 4.33 7.62 1.46
C ALA A 536 5.11 8.92 1.78
N THR A 537 5.75 9.00 2.94
CA THR A 537 6.51 10.18 3.38
C THR A 537 7.75 10.40 2.50
N VAL A 538 8.47 9.33 2.13
CA VAL A 538 9.64 9.41 1.25
C VAL A 538 9.23 9.79 -0.18
N ALA A 539 8.13 9.27 -0.69
CA ALA A 539 7.58 9.66 -1.98
C ALA A 539 7.16 11.14 -1.99
N ARG A 540 6.55 11.64 -0.92
CA ARG A 540 6.19 13.05 -0.75
C ARG A 540 7.44 13.94 -0.73
N LEU A 541 8.48 13.54 -0.01
CA LEU A 541 9.77 14.24 0.02
C LEU A 541 10.39 14.30 -1.39
N ALA A 542 10.43 13.19 -2.12
CA ALA A 542 10.94 13.15 -3.49
C ALA A 542 10.13 14.06 -4.43
N LYS A 543 8.79 14.07 -4.31
CA LYS A 543 7.92 14.99 -5.04
C LYS A 543 8.30 16.45 -4.78
N ILE A 544 8.40 16.86 -3.51
CA ILE A 544 8.74 18.24 -3.13
C ILE A 544 10.09 18.65 -3.74
N MET A 545 11.08 17.78 -3.69
CA MET A 545 12.40 18.05 -4.23
C MET A 545 12.43 18.09 -5.76
N LEU A 546 11.64 17.27 -6.44
CA LEU A 546 11.55 17.26 -7.90
C LEU A 546 10.76 18.44 -8.46
N GLU A 547 9.76 18.97 -7.76
CA GLU A 547 8.97 20.13 -8.21
C GLU A 547 9.69 21.48 -8.08
N ARG A 548 10.90 21.55 -7.55
CA ARG A 548 11.65 22.78 -7.28
C ARG A 548 11.77 23.76 -8.45
N GLU A 549 11.78 23.26 -9.69
CA GLU A 549 11.96 24.10 -10.89
C GLU A 549 10.66 24.76 -11.41
N VAL A 550 9.47 24.31 -10.96
CA VAL A 550 8.19 24.74 -11.52
C VAL A 550 7.63 25.99 -10.82
N THR A 551 8.09 26.32 -9.62
CA THR A 551 7.56 27.40 -8.80
C THR A 551 8.57 28.50 -8.50
N SER A 552 8.95 29.31 -9.51
CA SER A 552 9.70 30.57 -9.33
C SER A 552 8.81 31.72 -8.85
N GLY A 553 7.91 31.49 -7.89
CA GLY A 553 7.02 32.51 -7.32
C GLY A 553 7.55 33.00 -5.97
N ARG A 554 7.87 34.28 -5.87
CA ARG A 554 8.45 35.09 -4.81
C ARG A 554 7.69 35.04 -3.46
N ILE A 555 7.68 33.91 -2.76
CA ILE A 555 7.18 33.89 -1.37
C ILE A 555 8.38 33.70 -0.46
N ALA A 556 8.61 34.64 0.47
CA ALA A 556 9.70 34.53 1.44
C ALA A 556 9.37 33.48 2.51
N LEU A 557 10.39 32.71 2.95
CA LEU A 557 10.23 31.67 3.97
C LEU A 557 9.58 32.19 5.27
N PRO A 558 9.98 33.36 5.82
CA PRO A 558 9.35 33.88 7.05
C PRO A 558 7.85 34.11 6.89
N GLU A 559 7.42 34.72 5.77
CA GLU A 559 6.00 34.97 5.48
C GLU A 559 5.20 33.68 5.33
N SER A 560 5.79 32.64 4.73
CA SER A 560 5.15 31.33 4.57
C SER A 560 5.00 30.60 5.90
N LEU A 561 6.00 30.67 6.77
CA LEU A 561 5.95 30.13 8.13
C LEU A 561 4.90 30.85 9.00
N ASP A 562 4.80 32.16 8.89
CA ASP A 562 3.78 32.96 9.59
C ASP A 562 2.37 32.56 9.14
N LYS A 563 2.13 32.45 7.82
CA LYS A 563 0.84 31.99 7.25
C LYS A 563 0.47 30.60 7.73
N LEU A 564 1.44 29.68 7.77
CA LEU A 564 1.22 28.30 8.24
C LEU A 564 0.86 28.29 9.73
N THR A 565 1.61 29.06 10.53
CA THR A 565 1.39 29.18 11.97
C THR A 565 0.02 29.81 12.28
N ASP A 566 -0.38 30.85 11.54
CA ASP A 566 -1.68 31.49 11.73
C ASP A 566 -2.84 30.59 11.31
N ARG A 567 -2.67 29.80 10.24
CA ARG A 567 -3.66 28.77 9.83
C ARG A 567 -3.86 27.75 10.95
N TRP A 568 -2.76 27.21 11.51
CA TRP A 568 -2.81 26.26 12.61
C TRP A 568 -3.48 26.86 13.86
N ARG A 569 -3.11 28.10 14.25
CA ARG A 569 -3.71 28.79 15.40
C ARG A 569 -5.22 28.90 15.27
N ARG A 570 -5.72 29.30 14.10
CA ARG A 570 -7.17 29.43 13.84
C ARG A 570 -7.86 28.06 13.92
N GLN A 571 -7.26 27.03 13.38
CA GLN A 571 -7.80 25.67 13.44
C GLN A 571 -7.82 25.15 14.90
N ARG A 572 -6.72 25.31 15.64
CA ARG A 572 -6.61 24.88 17.04
C ARG A 572 -7.61 25.61 17.95
N ILE A 573 -7.83 26.90 17.74
CA ILE A 573 -8.86 27.67 18.47
C ILE A 573 -10.27 27.09 18.25
N LYS A 574 -10.60 26.64 17.04
CA LYS A 574 -11.89 25.97 16.76
C LYS A 574 -12.00 24.63 17.51
N GLU A 575 -10.96 23.82 17.47
CA GLU A 575 -10.92 22.52 18.17
C GLU A 575 -11.05 22.71 19.68
N LEU A 576 -10.29 23.63 20.26
CA LEU A 576 -10.36 23.97 21.68
C LEU A 576 -11.77 24.39 22.11
N HIS A 577 -12.55 25.03 21.23
CA HIS A 577 -13.94 25.37 21.56
C HIS A 577 -14.80 24.12 21.75
N GLY A 578 -14.60 23.08 20.91
CA GLY A 578 -15.26 21.79 21.06
C GLY A 578 -14.83 21.04 22.33
N GLU A 579 -13.51 20.99 22.57
CA GLU A 579 -12.93 20.32 23.74
C GLU A 579 -13.38 20.97 25.08
N ILE A 580 -13.45 22.30 25.14
CA ILE A 580 -13.95 23.05 26.31
C ILE A 580 -15.41 22.68 26.60
N ASN A 581 -16.27 22.66 25.56
CA ASN A 581 -17.68 22.28 25.71
C ASN A 581 -17.81 20.83 26.19
N GLU A 582 -16.98 19.93 25.72
CA GLU A 582 -16.98 18.53 26.15
C GLU A 582 -16.48 18.36 27.59
N ALA A 583 -15.39 19.04 27.96
CA ALA A 583 -14.89 19.05 29.34
C ALA A 583 -15.95 19.58 30.32
N GLN A 584 -16.69 20.62 29.91
CA GLN A 584 -17.78 21.19 30.70
C GLN A 584 -18.96 20.21 30.86
N ARG A 585 -19.33 19.49 29.78
CA ARG A 585 -20.39 18.44 29.87
C ARG A 585 -19.99 17.28 30.78
N ARG A 586 -18.69 16.95 30.84
CA ARG A 586 -18.15 15.88 31.68
C ARG A 586 -17.86 16.32 33.11
N GLY A 587 -18.08 17.60 33.46
CA GLY A 587 -17.81 18.15 34.80
C GLY A 587 -16.31 18.20 35.17
N ASN A 588 -15.42 18.19 34.18
CA ASN A 588 -13.97 18.24 34.40
C ASN A 588 -13.46 19.68 34.35
N ASP A 589 -13.64 20.41 35.46
CA ASP A 589 -13.29 21.83 35.56
C ASP A 589 -11.79 22.09 35.38
N ALA A 590 -10.93 21.23 35.90
CA ALA A 590 -9.48 21.38 35.77
C ALA A 590 -8.99 21.28 34.31
N LEU A 591 -9.59 20.38 33.51
CA LEU A 591 -9.31 20.26 32.09
C LEU A 591 -9.86 21.47 31.33
N ARG A 592 -11.11 21.86 31.62
CA ARG A 592 -11.73 23.04 31.01
C ARG A 592 -10.88 24.29 31.18
N ASP A 593 -10.40 24.57 32.38
CA ASP A 593 -9.63 25.77 32.69
C ASP A 593 -8.28 25.79 31.95
N ARG A 594 -7.61 24.65 31.85
CA ARG A 594 -6.38 24.51 31.02
C ARG A 594 -6.63 24.79 29.53
N LEU A 595 -7.73 24.25 28.99
CA LEU A 595 -8.11 24.46 27.58
C LEU A 595 -8.49 25.92 27.30
N VAL A 596 -9.15 26.59 28.25
CA VAL A 596 -9.49 28.02 28.18
C VAL A 596 -8.23 28.88 28.18
N ASP A 597 -7.25 28.57 29.03
CA ASP A 597 -5.98 29.24 29.07
C ASP A 597 -5.18 29.07 27.76
N GLU A 598 -5.16 27.86 27.20
CA GLU A 598 -4.53 27.59 25.90
C GLU A 598 -5.20 28.42 24.80
N LYS A 599 -6.53 28.39 24.71
CA LYS A 599 -7.31 29.17 23.75
C LYS A 599 -7.05 30.67 23.87
N THR A 600 -6.98 31.20 25.09
CA THR A 600 -6.72 32.61 25.36
C THR A 600 -5.33 33.03 24.91
N ARG A 601 -4.31 32.19 25.17
CA ARG A 601 -2.93 32.43 24.70
C ARG A 601 -2.84 32.46 23.19
N LEU A 602 -3.45 31.50 22.50
CA LEU A 602 -3.47 31.44 21.04
C LEU A 602 -4.24 32.64 20.42
N SER A 603 -5.35 33.04 21.00
CA SER A 603 -6.15 34.18 20.50
C SER A 603 -5.40 35.53 20.61
N ARG A 604 -4.65 35.75 21.69
CA ARG A 604 -3.82 36.96 21.86
C ARG A 604 -2.69 37.04 20.83
N SER A 605 -2.14 35.89 20.40
CA SER A 605 -1.06 35.86 19.41
C SER A 605 -1.56 36.14 17.98
N VAL A 606 -2.79 35.79 17.64
CA VAL A 606 -3.41 36.12 16.35
C VAL A 606 -3.63 37.63 16.20
N HIS A 607 -3.98 38.35 17.26
CA HIS A 607 -4.25 39.79 17.20
C HIS A 607 -2.98 40.66 17.13
N ARG A 608 -1.81 40.15 17.55
CA ARG A 608 -0.53 40.88 17.45
C ARG A 608 0.06 40.88 16.04
N GLY A 609 -0.26 39.88 15.18
CA GLY A 609 0.19 39.80 13.78
C GLY A 609 -0.53 40.74 12.80
N SER A 610 -1.61 41.40 13.21
CA SER A 610 -2.48 42.22 12.33
C SER A 610 -2.25 43.74 12.37
N ARG A 611 -1.18 44.23 12.99
CA ARG A 611 -0.85 45.65 12.94
C ARG A 611 0.12 45.96 11.79
N PRO A 612 -0.27 46.71 10.76
CA PRO A 612 0.69 47.25 9.79
C PRO A 612 1.61 48.25 10.50
N GLY A 613 2.92 48.11 10.25
CA GLY A 613 3.94 48.96 10.81
C GLY A 613 3.64 50.44 10.62
N GLY A 614 3.38 51.13 11.73
CA GLY A 614 3.32 52.59 11.77
C GLY A 614 4.74 53.14 11.61
N ASN A 615 4.97 53.89 10.57
CA ASN A 615 6.15 54.66 10.26
C ASN A 615 6.33 55.74 11.35
N PRO A 616 7.46 55.85 12.08
CA PRO A 616 7.75 57.04 12.85
C PRO A 616 8.29 58.11 11.91
N GLY A 617 7.48 59.16 11.72
CA GLY A 617 7.88 60.37 11.02
C GLY A 617 9.01 61.10 11.78
N PRO A 618 9.83 61.91 11.08
CA PRO A 618 10.99 62.57 11.64
C PRO A 618 10.56 63.79 12.47
N GLY A 619 11.09 63.88 13.69
CA GLY A 619 11.10 65.05 14.52
C GLY A 619 12.52 65.29 15.02
#